data_65c9e0b7a7c2b71d268f697842a3b4b0
#
_entry.id   65c9e0b7a7c2b71d268f697842a3b4b0
#
_cell.length_a   1.000
_cell.length_b   1.000
_cell.length_c   1.000
_cell.angle_alpha   90.00
_cell.angle_beta   90.00
_cell.angle_gamma   90.00
#
_symmetry.space_group_name_H-M   'P 1'
#
loop_
_entity.id
_entity.type
_entity.pdbx_description
1 polymer ?
#
loop_
_entity_poly.entity_id
_entity_poly.type
_entity_poly.pdbx_seq_one_letter_code
_entity_poly.pdbx_strand_id
1 'polypeptide(L)'
;EINNHVNTTENKKINKNATLLLFKDEALINYMFQNDEETVKRMYTLIDDLADIDPSYKALLRNKILEKYQNFKFHVSEEKSSSPKGMLVTNKKLEEKKNQLEHIQSVEIPENAKEIAEARAQGDLKENAEYKAAKEHQHFLNVTLTKLQEELNRAVVFDPTTITTAIVSFATVVTLHNNDTNSDEEYTILGPWESDPDNNVISYMSPFGNAIMDKKVGDEAVFKINDHKYNYTIKTIKAAKI
;
A
#
# COMPACT_ATOMS: atom_id res chain seq x y z
N GLU A 1 -6.72 8.88 16.58
CA GLU A 1 -7.98 8.06 16.69
C GLU A 1 -8.98 8.38 15.58
N ILE A 2 -9.03 9.63 15.08
CA ILE A 2 -9.97 10.06 14.03
C ILE A 2 -9.64 9.45 12.64
N ASN A 3 -8.37 9.07 12.39
CA ASN A 3 -7.92 8.54 11.11
C ASN A 3 -8.28 7.06 10.84
N ASN A 4 -8.77 6.32 11.82
CA ASN A 4 -9.05 4.89 11.69
C ASN A 4 -10.53 4.54 11.49
N HIS A 5 -11.43 5.52 11.45
CA HIS A 5 -12.85 5.28 11.25
C HIS A 5 -13.37 5.88 9.95
N VAL A 6 -14.08 5.03 9.23
CA VAL A 6 -14.87 5.30 8.04
C VAL A 6 -15.24 6.79 7.93
N ASN A 7 -14.89 7.40 6.81
CA ASN A 7 -15.07 8.79 6.42
C ASN A 7 -16.57 9.20 6.50
N THR A 8 -17.10 9.35 7.69
CA THR A 8 -18.45 9.83 7.92
C THR A 8 -18.49 11.35 7.67
N THR A 9 -19.65 11.87 7.27
CA THR A 9 -19.86 13.30 7.03
C THR A 9 -19.51 14.15 8.26
N GLU A 10 -19.65 13.56 9.44
CA GLU A 10 -19.31 14.16 10.73
C GLU A 10 -17.81 14.33 10.92
N ASN A 11 -17.01 13.31 10.61
CA ASN A 11 -15.54 13.37 10.68
C ASN A 11 -14.96 14.40 9.69
N LYS A 12 -15.51 14.49 8.49
CA LYS A 12 -15.13 15.55 7.52
C LYS A 12 -15.38 16.95 8.05
N LYS A 13 -16.50 17.15 8.74
CA LYS A 13 -16.85 18.45 9.33
C LYS A 13 -15.92 18.80 10.50
N ILE A 14 -15.57 17.81 11.34
CA ILE A 14 -14.63 17.98 12.46
C ILE A 14 -13.25 18.33 11.92
N ASN A 15 -12.74 17.56 10.94
CA ASN A 15 -11.43 17.81 10.34
C ASN A 15 -11.36 19.19 9.67
N LYS A 16 -12.39 19.60 8.94
CA LYS A 16 -12.47 20.92 8.33
C LYS A 16 -12.43 22.03 9.37
N ASN A 17 -13.19 21.90 10.46
CA ASN A 17 -13.22 22.90 11.52
C ASN A 17 -11.91 22.93 12.30
N ALA A 18 -11.30 21.79 12.59
CA ALA A 18 -10.01 21.71 13.26
C ALA A 18 -8.90 22.35 12.41
N THR A 19 -8.85 22.07 11.11
CA THR A 19 -7.90 22.68 10.17
C THR A 19 -8.08 24.20 10.11
N LEU A 20 -9.32 24.66 10.05
CA LEU A 20 -9.64 26.09 10.00
C LEU A 20 -9.22 26.82 11.29
N LEU A 21 -9.43 26.23 12.47
CA LEU A 21 -8.99 26.77 13.76
C LEU A 21 -7.46 26.81 13.88
N LEU A 22 -6.76 25.76 13.44
CA LEU A 22 -5.31 25.68 13.54
C LEU A 22 -4.61 26.69 12.63
N PHE A 23 -5.14 26.94 11.43
CA PHE A 23 -4.51 27.79 10.43
C PHE A 23 -5.14 29.19 10.31
N LYS A 24 -6.23 29.46 11.07
CA LYS A 24 -6.84 30.77 11.09
C LYS A 24 -5.89 31.79 11.74
N ASP A 25 -5.72 32.93 11.08
CA ASP A 25 -4.92 34.05 11.57
C ASP A 25 -3.48 33.65 11.96
N GLU A 26 -2.91 32.63 11.31
CA GLU A 26 -1.58 32.08 11.62
C GLU A 26 -1.42 31.61 13.09
N ALA A 27 -2.52 31.26 13.76
CA ALA A 27 -2.51 30.93 15.19
C ALA A 27 -1.54 29.79 15.54
N LEU A 28 -1.54 28.72 14.73
CA LEU A 28 -0.62 27.59 14.92
C LEU A 28 0.83 28.02 14.73
N ILE A 29 1.14 28.79 13.70
CA ILE A 29 2.48 29.28 13.37
C ILE A 29 2.99 30.18 14.50
N ASN A 30 2.15 31.09 14.97
CA ASN A 30 2.49 31.99 16.07
C ASN A 30 2.75 31.22 17.38
N TYR A 31 1.95 30.19 17.66
CA TYR A 31 2.15 29.33 18.82
C TYR A 31 3.46 28.53 18.71
N MET A 32 3.73 27.93 17.54
CA MET A 32 4.98 27.20 17.31
C MET A 32 6.20 28.09 17.52
N PHE A 33 6.16 29.33 17.06
CA PHE A 33 7.28 30.28 17.13
C PHE A 33 7.52 30.91 18.52
N GLN A 34 6.64 30.67 19.47
CA GLN A 34 6.87 30.99 20.87
C GLN A 34 7.76 29.95 21.57
N ASN A 35 8.02 28.80 20.93
CA ASN A 35 8.80 27.72 21.47
C ASN A 35 10.20 27.65 20.81
N ASP A 36 11.05 26.77 21.33
CA ASP A 36 12.37 26.49 20.76
C ASP A 36 12.30 25.73 19.43
N GLU A 37 13.41 25.72 18.67
CA GLU A 37 13.51 25.09 17.37
C GLU A 37 13.21 23.59 17.40
N GLU A 38 13.57 22.89 18.51
CA GLU A 38 13.32 21.45 18.65
C GLU A 38 11.83 21.16 18.84
N THR A 39 11.14 21.99 19.62
CA THR A 39 9.68 21.92 19.76
C THR A 39 8.98 22.22 18.43
N VAL A 40 9.43 23.22 17.68
CA VAL A 40 8.92 23.53 16.32
C VAL A 40 9.09 22.33 15.41
N LYS A 41 10.25 21.66 15.45
CA LYS A 41 10.55 20.46 14.66
C LYS A 41 9.59 19.32 14.98
N ARG A 42 9.40 19.04 16.27
CA ARG A 42 8.47 17.99 16.73
C ARG A 42 7.02 18.27 16.32
N MET A 43 6.56 19.51 16.48
CA MET A 43 5.22 19.92 16.11
C MET A 43 5.00 19.86 14.59
N TYR A 44 5.99 20.29 13.80
CA TYR A 44 5.94 20.19 12.35
C TYR A 44 5.81 18.73 11.90
N THR A 45 6.63 17.82 12.46
CA THR A 45 6.58 16.39 12.14
C THR A 45 5.20 15.80 12.42
N LEU A 46 4.59 16.12 13.56
CA LEU A 46 3.24 15.66 13.89
C LEU A 46 2.18 16.13 12.90
N ILE A 47 2.31 17.36 12.38
CA ILE A 47 1.38 17.93 11.40
C ILE A 47 1.63 17.34 10.00
N ASP A 48 2.89 17.13 9.64
CA ASP A 48 3.28 16.57 8.34
C ASP A 48 2.81 15.12 8.18
N ASP A 49 2.79 14.35 9.27
CA ASP A 49 2.30 12.97 9.32
C ASP A 49 0.77 12.85 9.20
N LEU A 50 0.01 13.95 9.34
CA LEU A 50 -1.44 13.91 9.21
C LEU A 50 -1.86 13.84 7.74
N ALA A 51 -2.54 12.74 7.36
CA ALA A 51 -2.95 12.48 5.97
C ALA A 51 -4.04 13.45 5.45
N ASP A 52 -4.92 13.93 6.34
CA ASP A 52 -6.14 14.69 5.99
C ASP A 52 -5.93 16.21 5.96
N ILE A 53 -4.73 16.70 6.17
CA ILE A 53 -4.42 18.15 6.05
C ILE A 53 -4.09 18.45 4.60
N ASP A 54 -4.77 19.48 4.06
CA ASP A 54 -4.52 19.98 2.71
C ASP A 54 -3.02 20.30 2.53
N PRO A 55 -2.35 19.80 1.49
CA PRO A 55 -0.93 20.04 1.23
C PRO A 55 -0.54 21.52 1.18
N SER A 56 -1.46 22.41 0.82
CA SER A 56 -1.22 23.85 0.80
C SER A 56 -0.92 24.43 2.19
N TYR A 57 -1.58 23.92 3.24
CA TYR A 57 -1.30 24.32 4.62
C TYR A 57 0.06 23.79 5.12
N LYS A 58 0.43 22.58 4.73
CA LYS A 58 1.76 22.03 5.04
C LYS A 58 2.87 22.83 4.37
N ALA A 59 2.68 23.20 3.10
CA ALA A 59 3.60 24.06 2.37
C ALA A 59 3.73 25.46 2.98
N LEU A 60 2.59 26.08 3.37
CA LEU A 60 2.58 27.36 4.07
C LEU A 60 3.39 27.30 5.36
N LEU A 61 3.14 26.29 6.19
CA LEU A 61 3.84 26.08 7.46
C LEU A 61 5.33 25.90 7.24
N ARG A 62 5.73 25.08 6.26
CA ARG A 62 7.11 24.84 5.88
C ARG A 62 7.83 26.14 5.47
N ASN A 63 7.20 26.94 4.61
CA ASN A 63 7.78 28.19 4.15
C ASN A 63 7.98 29.17 5.32
N LYS A 64 7.00 29.31 6.21
CA LYS A 64 7.08 30.17 7.39
C LYS A 64 8.19 29.73 8.36
N ILE A 65 8.38 28.42 8.53
CA ILE A 65 9.48 27.90 9.36
C ILE A 65 10.83 28.25 8.72
N LEU A 66 10.98 28.11 7.39
CA LEU A 66 12.21 28.46 6.69
C LEU A 66 12.51 29.97 6.69
N GLU A 67 11.46 30.82 6.68
CA GLU A 67 11.62 32.26 6.83
C GLU A 67 12.25 32.62 8.19
N LYS A 68 11.87 31.92 9.26
CA LYS A 68 12.40 32.15 10.61
C LYS A 68 13.72 31.46 10.86
N TYR A 69 13.87 30.22 10.40
CA TYR A 69 15.03 29.36 10.62
C TYR A 69 15.60 28.91 9.25
N GLN A 70 16.51 29.68 8.69
CA GLN A 70 17.05 29.45 7.32
C GLN A 70 17.74 28.10 7.12
N ASN A 71 18.30 27.52 8.20
CA ASN A 71 18.98 26.24 8.21
C ASN A 71 18.15 25.14 8.87
N PHE A 72 16.83 25.34 9.03
CA PHE A 72 15.96 24.39 9.69
C PHE A 72 15.99 23.05 8.96
N LYS A 73 16.50 22.04 9.61
CA LYS A 73 16.42 20.67 9.12
C LYS A 73 15.06 20.13 9.55
N PHE A 74 14.10 20.21 8.63
CA PHE A 74 12.91 19.40 8.79
C PHE A 74 13.36 17.98 9.08
N HIS A 75 12.76 17.32 10.03
CA HIS A 75 12.92 15.89 10.13
C HIS A 75 12.44 15.36 8.77
N VAL A 76 13.36 15.14 7.86
CA VAL A 76 13.25 14.02 6.98
C VAL A 76 13.21 12.90 8.01
N SER A 77 12.03 12.39 8.37
CA SER A 77 11.91 11.04 8.89
C SER A 77 12.92 10.31 8.03
N GLU A 78 13.99 9.77 8.64
CA GLU A 78 14.87 8.86 7.91
C GLU A 78 13.89 8.12 7.05
N GLU A 79 14.01 8.29 5.73
CA GLU A 79 13.09 7.65 4.82
C GLU A 79 13.11 6.20 5.27
N LYS A 80 12.18 5.86 6.16
CA LYS A 80 11.63 4.53 6.18
C LYS A 80 11.22 4.41 4.77
N SER A 81 12.07 3.76 3.96
CA SER A 81 12.07 3.68 2.52
C SER A 81 10.68 4.03 2.05
N SER A 82 10.49 5.17 1.41
CA SER A 82 9.17 5.66 1.08
C SER A 82 8.53 4.53 0.30
N SER A 83 7.86 3.66 1.03
CA SER A 83 6.99 2.69 0.42
C SER A 83 6.08 3.57 -0.40
N PRO A 84 6.16 3.55 -1.71
CA PRO A 84 5.34 4.41 -2.54
C PRO A 84 3.94 4.28 -1.99
N LYS A 85 3.18 5.38 -1.86
CA LYS A 85 1.81 5.37 -1.29
C LYS A 85 0.85 4.49 -2.10
N GLY A 86 1.37 3.49 -2.78
CA GLY A 86 0.73 2.54 -3.65
C GLY A 86 1.38 1.16 -3.54
N MET A 87 0.76 0.19 -4.13
CA MET A 87 1.22 -1.18 -4.22
C MET A 87 2.22 -1.30 -5.38
N LEU A 88 3.50 -1.57 -5.07
CA LEU A 88 4.51 -1.82 -6.10
C LEU A 88 4.19 -3.11 -6.86
N VAL A 89 4.23 -3.01 -8.18
CA VAL A 89 3.96 -4.12 -9.10
C VAL A 89 4.92 -4.08 -10.28
N THR A 90 5.12 -5.22 -10.94
CA THR A 90 5.83 -5.27 -12.22
C THR A 90 4.93 -4.77 -13.36
N ASN A 91 5.54 -4.22 -14.42
CA ASN A 91 4.78 -3.79 -15.58
C ASN A 91 3.97 -4.95 -16.20
N LYS A 92 4.58 -6.14 -16.25
CA LYS A 92 3.92 -7.36 -16.75
C LYS A 92 2.63 -7.66 -15.98
N LYS A 93 2.66 -7.65 -14.65
CA LYS A 93 1.47 -7.92 -13.82
C LYS A 93 0.42 -6.83 -13.93
N LEU A 94 0.85 -5.57 -14.08
CA LEU A 94 -0.09 -4.48 -14.33
C LEU A 94 -0.87 -4.70 -15.62
N GLU A 95 -0.19 -5.05 -16.72
CA GLU A 95 -0.85 -5.33 -18.01
C GLU A 95 -1.76 -6.57 -17.94
N GLU A 96 -1.33 -7.65 -17.27
CA GLU A 96 -2.18 -8.82 -17.04
C GLU A 96 -3.47 -8.45 -16.30
N LYS A 97 -3.38 -7.60 -15.26
CA LYS A 97 -4.55 -7.14 -14.48
C LYS A 97 -5.47 -6.19 -15.26
N LYS A 98 -4.91 -5.33 -16.10
CA LYS A 98 -5.70 -4.48 -17.01
C LYS A 98 -6.47 -5.33 -18.04
N ASN A 99 -5.81 -6.31 -18.63
CA ASN A 99 -6.45 -7.22 -19.59
C ASN A 99 -7.55 -8.05 -18.90
N GLN A 100 -7.34 -8.48 -17.66
CA GLN A 100 -8.38 -9.15 -16.87
C GLN A 100 -9.58 -8.23 -16.63
N LEU A 101 -9.36 -6.97 -16.29
CA LEU A 101 -10.43 -5.97 -16.11
C LEU A 101 -11.25 -5.80 -17.41
N GLU A 102 -10.55 -5.61 -18.52
CA GLU A 102 -11.18 -5.45 -19.84
C GLU A 102 -11.98 -6.69 -20.23
N HIS A 103 -11.45 -7.89 -19.98
CA HIS A 103 -12.15 -9.14 -20.26
C HIS A 103 -13.47 -9.26 -19.47
N ILE A 104 -13.42 -8.98 -18.16
CA ILE A 104 -14.63 -8.98 -17.33
C ILE A 104 -15.66 -8.00 -17.87
N GLN A 105 -15.25 -6.78 -18.24
CA GLN A 105 -16.17 -5.74 -18.70
C GLN A 105 -16.72 -5.98 -20.11
N SER A 106 -15.89 -6.49 -21.03
CA SER A 106 -16.24 -6.60 -22.45
C SER A 106 -16.82 -7.97 -22.83
N VAL A 107 -16.56 -9.00 -22.03
CA VAL A 107 -16.99 -10.39 -22.32
C VAL A 107 -17.91 -10.92 -21.23
N GLU A 108 -17.41 -11.09 -19.99
CA GLU A 108 -18.14 -11.83 -18.97
C GLU A 108 -19.43 -11.13 -18.50
N ILE A 109 -19.42 -9.81 -18.32
CA ILE A 109 -20.62 -9.05 -17.92
C ILE A 109 -21.71 -9.09 -19.02
N PRO A 110 -21.40 -8.84 -20.32
CA PRO A 110 -22.39 -9.00 -21.41
C PRO A 110 -22.92 -10.43 -21.55
N GLU A 111 -22.08 -11.46 -21.40
CA GLU A 111 -22.51 -12.86 -21.45
C GLU A 111 -23.47 -13.17 -20.29
N ASN A 112 -23.13 -12.79 -19.08
CA ASN A 112 -24.01 -12.98 -17.94
C ASN A 112 -25.33 -12.20 -18.07
N ALA A 113 -25.34 -11.03 -18.71
CA ALA A 113 -26.55 -10.30 -18.99
C ALA A 113 -27.49 -11.09 -19.96
N LYS A 114 -26.92 -11.83 -20.94
CA LYS A 114 -27.70 -12.73 -21.81
C LYS A 114 -28.25 -13.92 -21.05
N GLU A 115 -27.44 -14.58 -20.21
CA GLU A 115 -27.88 -15.69 -19.34
C GLU A 115 -29.08 -15.28 -18.47
N ILE A 116 -29.02 -14.09 -17.87
CA ILE A 116 -30.13 -13.54 -17.05
C ILE A 116 -31.36 -13.30 -17.92
N ALA A 117 -31.20 -12.80 -19.14
CA ALA A 117 -32.31 -12.55 -20.06
C ALA A 117 -32.99 -13.87 -20.53
N GLU A 118 -32.19 -14.87 -20.86
CA GLU A 118 -32.64 -16.21 -21.25
C GLU A 118 -33.39 -16.92 -20.11
N ALA A 119 -32.81 -16.90 -18.88
CA ALA A 119 -33.46 -17.48 -17.74
C ALA A 119 -34.79 -16.79 -17.39
N ARG A 120 -34.90 -15.47 -17.62
CA ARG A 120 -36.17 -14.75 -17.46
C ARG A 120 -37.23 -15.17 -18.48
N ALA A 121 -36.85 -15.48 -19.70
CA ALA A 121 -37.75 -15.87 -20.74
C ALA A 121 -38.40 -17.23 -20.49
N GLN A 122 -37.79 -18.09 -19.67
CA GLN A 122 -38.31 -19.42 -19.33
C GLN A 122 -39.47 -19.39 -18.30
N GLY A 123 -39.81 -18.24 -17.71
CA GLY A 123 -40.92 -18.08 -16.76
C GLY A 123 -40.52 -18.41 -15.30
N ASP A 124 -41.47 -18.51 -14.44
CA ASP A 124 -41.42 -18.68 -12.97
C ASP A 124 -40.09 -18.38 -12.25
N LEU A 125 -39.80 -17.08 -12.10
CA LEU A 125 -38.52 -16.56 -11.58
C LEU A 125 -38.23 -17.00 -10.13
N LYS A 126 -39.25 -17.41 -9.35
CA LYS A 126 -39.04 -17.78 -7.94
C LYS A 126 -38.43 -19.17 -7.76
N GLU A 127 -38.70 -20.07 -8.68
CA GLU A 127 -38.22 -21.45 -8.65
C GLU A 127 -37.11 -21.72 -9.68
N ASN A 128 -36.86 -20.76 -10.58
CA ASN A 128 -35.85 -20.89 -11.62
C ASN A 128 -34.42 -20.85 -11.04
N ALA A 129 -33.81 -22.03 -10.94
CA ALA A 129 -32.44 -22.19 -10.45
C ALA A 129 -31.40 -21.50 -11.34
N GLU A 130 -31.62 -21.48 -12.67
CA GLU A 130 -30.71 -20.84 -13.64
C GLU A 130 -30.71 -19.32 -13.45
N TYR A 131 -31.89 -18.71 -13.23
CA TYR A 131 -31.97 -17.27 -12.94
C TYR A 131 -31.24 -16.91 -11.65
N LYS A 132 -31.39 -17.72 -10.58
CA LYS A 132 -30.68 -17.49 -9.33
C LYS A 132 -29.16 -17.60 -9.51
N ALA A 133 -28.69 -18.65 -10.19
CA ALA A 133 -27.26 -18.84 -10.48
C ALA A 133 -26.69 -17.69 -11.31
N ALA A 134 -27.39 -17.25 -12.37
CA ALA A 134 -26.95 -16.11 -13.18
C ALA A 134 -26.91 -14.79 -12.40
N LYS A 135 -27.82 -14.58 -11.44
CA LYS A 135 -27.80 -13.41 -10.54
C LYS A 135 -26.67 -13.48 -9.51
N GLU A 136 -26.35 -14.65 -8.99
CA GLU A 136 -25.18 -14.85 -8.13
C GLU A 136 -23.88 -14.60 -8.88
N HIS A 137 -23.78 -15.09 -10.11
CA HIS A 137 -22.64 -14.82 -11.00
C HIS A 137 -22.51 -13.32 -11.30
N GLN A 138 -23.62 -12.60 -11.55
CA GLN A 138 -23.60 -11.14 -11.71
C GLN A 138 -23.02 -10.43 -10.48
N HIS A 139 -23.45 -10.87 -9.28
CA HIS A 139 -22.92 -10.30 -8.03
C HIS A 139 -21.42 -10.55 -7.91
N PHE A 140 -20.97 -11.77 -8.17
CA PHE A 140 -19.54 -12.14 -8.15
C PHE A 140 -18.72 -11.29 -9.12
N LEU A 141 -19.18 -11.12 -10.37
CA LEU A 141 -18.49 -10.29 -11.37
C LEU A 141 -18.37 -8.84 -10.92
N ASN A 142 -19.45 -8.25 -10.36
CA ASN A 142 -19.42 -6.88 -9.87
C ASN A 142 -18.44 -6.69 -8.69
N VAL A 143 -18.41 -7.63 -7.74
CA VAL A 143 -17.48 -7.59 -6.62
C VAL A 143 -16.04 -7.71 -7.11
N THR A 144 -15.77 -8.64 -8.02
CA THR A 144 -14.45 -8.85 -8.63
C THR A 144 -13.99 -7.62 -9.40
N LEU A 145 -14.88 -7.03 -10.20
CA LEU A 145 -14.61 -5.81 -10.95
C LEU A 145 -14.22 -4.64 -10.03
N THR A 146 -15.03 -4.41 -8.98
CA THR A 146 -14.76 -3.33 -8.02
C THR A 146 -13.41 -3.53 -7.33
N LYS A 147 -13.13 -4.74 -6.85
CA LYS A 147 -11.87 -5.08 -6.20
C LYS A 147 -10.68 -4.85 -7.15
N LEU A 148 -10.78 -5.31 -8.39
CA LEU A 148 -9.72 -5.18 -9.38
C LEU A 148 -9.46 -3.71 -9.75
N GLN A 149 -10.51 -2.89 -9.86
CA GLN A 149 -10.39 -1.44 -10.07
C GLN A 149 -9.69 -0.75 -8.89
N GLU A 150 -10.05 -1.09 -7.64
CA GLU A 150 -9.41 -0.55 -6.45
C GLU A 150 -7.92 -0.94 -6.36
N GLU A 151 -7.59 -2.19 -6.71
CA GLU A 151 -6.21 -2.67 -6.75
C GLU A 151 -5.41 -1.94 -7.82
N LEU A 152 -5.96 -1.78 -9.04
CA LEU A 152 -5.32 -1.05 -10.14
C LEU A 152 -5.09 0.43 -9.81
N ASN A 153 -6.04 1.06 -9.12
CA ASN A 153 -5.89 2.46 -8.68
C ASN A 153 -4.75 2.67 -7.67
N ARG A 154 -4.36 1.63 -6.95
CA ARG A 154 -3.25 1.66 -5.98
C ARG A 154 -1.95 1.14 -6.55
N ALA A 155 -1.97 0.53 -7.73
CA ALA A 155 -0.79 -0.05 -8.34
C ALA A 155 0.18 1.03 -8.83
N VAL A 156 1.44 0.88 -8.46
CA VAL A 156 2.56 1.73 -8.92
C VAL A 156 3.57 0.83 -9.60
N VAL A 157 3.87 1.12 -10.86
CA VAL A 157 4.87 0.34 -11.61
C VAL A 157 6.25 0.60 -11.03
N PHE A 158 6.92 -0.48 -10.68
CA PHE A 158 8.30 -0.41 -10.22
C PHE A 158 9.25 -0.12 -11.40
N ASP A 159 10.17 0.82 -11.20
CA ASP A 159 11.21 1.12 -12.16
C ASP A 159 12.44 0.21 -11.92
N PRO A 160 12.76 -0.72 -12.84
CA PRO A 160 13.89 -1.64 -12.69
C PRO A 160 15.25 -0.94 -12.56
N THR A 161 15.38 0.31 -13.03
CA THR A 161 16.63 1.07 -12.92
C THR A 161 16.93 1.50 -11.48
N THR A 162 15.94 1.45 -10.60
CA THR A 162 16.07 1.85 -9.18
C THR A 162 16.42 0.69 -8.25
N ILE A 163 16.64 -0.53 -8.78
CA ILE A 163 16.99 -1.70 -7.97
C ILE A 163 18.29 -1.42 -7.19
N THR A 164 18.21 -1.59 -5.88
CA THR A 164 19.40 -1.57 -5.00
C THR A 164 19.63 -2.95 -4.39
N THR A 165 20.87 -3.35 -4.29
CA THR A 165 21.29 -4.57 -3.59
C THR A 165 21.95 -4.27 -2.24
N ALA A 166 21.94 -3.02 -1.81
CA ALA A 166 22.46 -2.61 -0.50
C ALA A 166 21.58 -3.06 0.67
N ILE A 167 20.28 -3.18 0.41
CA ILE A 167 19.25 -3.63 1.35
C ILE A 167 18.27 -4.55 0.63
N VAL A 168 17.53 -5.34 1.39
CA VAL A 168 16.40 -6.11 0.87
C VAL A 168 15.30 -5.14 0.45
N SER A 169 14.92 -5.17 -0.82
CA SER A 169 13.90 -4.28 -1.39
C SER A 169 13.06 -5.00 -2.44
N PHE A 170 12.04 -4.33 -2.99
CA PHE A 170 11.32 -4.86 -4.14
C PHE A 170 12.28 -5.19 -5.29
N ALA A 171 12.01 -6.28 -6.00
CA ALA A 171 12.82 -6.83 -7.09
C ALA A 171 14.24 -7.28 -6.66
N THR A 172 14.40 -7.78 -5.43
CA THR A 172 15.64 -8.44 -5.01
C THR A 172 15.45 -9.95 -4.81
N VAL A 173 16.51 -10.68 -5.05
CA VAL A 173 16.67 -12.10 -4.68
C VAL A 173 17.55 -12.15 -3.45
N VAL A 174 17.05 -12.73 -2.38
CA VAL A 174 17.69 -12.75 -1.06
C VAL A 174 18.00 -14.18 -0.67
N THR A 175 19.27 -14.48 -0.35
CA THR A 175 19.62 -15.75 0.30
C THR A 175 19.57 -15.55 1.80
N LEU A 176 18.73 -16.31 2.47
CA LEU A 176 18.52 -16.34 3.91
C LEU A 176 19.13 -17.61 4.50
N HIS A 177 19.92 -17.47 5.54
CA HIS A 177 20.32 -18.59 6.36
C HIS A 177 19.31 -18.83 7.47
N ASN A 178 18.66 -19.96 7.47
CA ASN A 178 17.76 -20.37 8.54
C ASN A 178 18.61 -20.86 9.73
N ASN A 179 18.64 -20.09 10.81
CA ASN A 179 19.47 -20.39 11.97
C ASN A 179 18.94 -21.57 12.79
N ASP A 180 17.66 -21.96 12.60
CA ASP A 180 17.05 -23.08 13.32
C ASP A 180 17.36 -24.42 12.63
N THR A 181 17.35 -24.46 11.29
CA THR A 181 17.58 -25.67 10.48
C THR A 181 19.01 -25.77 9.93
N ASN A 182 19.79 -24.69 10.05
CA ASN A 182 21.15 -24.54 9.50
C ASN A 182 21.19 -24.79 7.97
N SER A 183 20.20 -24.25 7.24
CA SER A 183 20.08 -24.36 5.79
C SER A 183 19.96 -22.98 5.14
N ASP A 184 20.37 -22.89 3.89
CA ASP A 184 20.22 -21.67 3.08
C ASP A 184 18.99 -21.79 2.19
N GLU A 185 18.19 -20.74 2.14
CA GLU A 185 16.97 -20.64 1.38
C GLU A 185 17.02 -19.36 0.53
N GLU A 186 16.58 -19.42 -0.71
CA GLU A 186 16.58 -18.27 -1.61
C GLU A 186 15.13 -17.83 -1.91
N TYR A 187 14.87 -16.54 -1.75
CA TYR A 187 13.57 -15.93 -1.97
C TYR A 187 13.66 -14.73 -2.88
N THR A 188 12.68 -14.58 -3.78
CA THR A 188 12.51 -13.39 -4.59
C THR A 188 11.45 -12.50 -3.96
N ILE A 189 11.77 -11.21 -3.74
CA ILE A 189 10.87 -10.26 -3.11
C ILE A 189 10.20 -9.42 -4.19
N LEU A 190 8.88 -9.61 -4.35
CA LEU A 190 8.06 -8.89 -5.32
C LEU A 190 6.78 -8.35 -4.67
N GLY A 191 5.77 -8.02 -5.47
CA GLY A 191 4.48 -7.51 -5.02
C GLY A 191 3.46 -8.61 -4.67
N PRO A 192 2.29 -8.22 -4.16
CA PRO A 192 1.22 -9.17 -3.88
C PRO A 192 0.70 -9.91 -5.12
N TRP A 193 0.75 -9.28 -6.28
CA TRP A 193 0.29 -9.89 -7.53
C TRP A 193 1.26 -10.91 -8.12
N GLU A 194 2.54 -10.79 -7.78
CA GLU A 194 3.61 -11.68 -8.21
C GLU A 194 3.86 -12.84 -7.23
N SER A 195 3.25 -12.77 -6.04
CA SER A 195 3.49 -13.74 -4.97
C SER A 195 3.17 -15.17 -5.42
N ASP A 196 4.16 -16.04 -5.30
CA ASP A 196 4.11 -17.47 -5.63
C ASP A 196 4.99 -18.24 -4.63
N PRO A 197 4.43 -18.64 -3.48
CA PRO A 197 5.19 -19.32 -2.44
C PRO A 197 5.81 -20.65 -2.89
N ASP A 198 5.20 -21.34 -3.86
CA ASP A 198 5.71 -22.61 -4.37
C ASP A 198 7.02 -22.43 -5.16
N ASN A 199 7.23 -21.24 -5.72
CA ASN A 199 8.45 -20.84 -6.40
C ASN A 199 9.31 -19.87 -5.57
N ASN A 200 9.11 -19.80 -4.26
CA ASN A 200 9.82 -18.89 -3.34
C ASN A 200 9.72 -17.41 -3.73
N VAL A 201 8.63 -16.99 -4.39
CA VAL A 201 8.34 -15.59 -4.66
C VAL A 201 7.43 -15.06 -3.57
N ILE A 202 7.94 -14.12 -2.79
CA ILE A 202 7.26 -13.60 -1.59
C ILE A 202 6.88 -12.14 -1.79
N SER A 203 5.64 -11.82 -1.39
CA SER A 203 5.21 -10.43 -1.35
C SER A 203 5.93 -9.66 -0.26
N TYR A 204 6.48 -8.47 -0.61
CA TYR A 204 7.05 -7.54 0.37
C TYR A 204 6.02 -7.08 1.41
N MET A 205 4.72 -7.16 1.11
CA MET A 205 3.63 -6.84 2.03
C MET A 205 3.23 -8.00 2.94
N SER A 206 3.73 -9.22 2.68
CA SER A 206 3.48 -10.37 3.56
C SER A 206 4.20 -10.21 4.90
N PRO A 207 3.74 -10.88 5.98
CA PRO A 207 4.45 -10.86 7.26
C PRO A 207 5.91 -11.28 7.16
N PHE A 208 6.22 -12.27 6.32
CA PHE A 208 7.58 -12.72 6.05
C PHE A 208 8.39 -11.66 5.28
N GLY A 209 7.86 -11.17 4.15
CA GLY A 209 8.52 -10.15 3.34
C GLY A 209 8.78 -8.88 4.16
N ASN A 210 7.78 -8.40 4.89
CA ASN A 210 7.92 -7.20 5.72
C ASN A 210 8.98 -7.34 6.82
N ALA A 211 9.18 -8.54 7.36
CA ALA A 211 10.19 -8.80 8.40
C ALA A 211 11.63 -8.71 7.88
N ILE A 212 11.84 -8.96 6.59
CA ILE A 212 13.17 -8.92 5.97
C ILE A 212 13.43 -7.66 5.15
N MET A 213 12.39 -6.90 4.79
CA MET A 213 12.55 -5.61 4.07
C MET A 213 13.51 -4.68 4.81
N ASP A 214 14.23 -3.87 4.04
CA ASP A 214 15.20 -2.87 4.50
C ASP A 214 16.43 -3.42 5.24
N LYS A 215 16.54 -4.74 5.42
CA LYS A 215 17.69 -5.39 6.06
C LYS A 215 18.88 -5.47 5.13
N LYS A 216 20.08 -5.47 5.71
CA LYS A 216 21.36 -5.58 5.01
C LYS A 216 21.92 -7.01 5.13
N VAL A 217 22.91 -7.31 4.30
CA VAL A 217 23.69 -8.53 4.46
C VAL A 217 24.34 -8.56 5.85
N GLY A 218 24.17 -9.66 6.56
CA GLY A 218 24.60 -9.86 7.95
C GLY A 218 23.55 -9.55 9.02
N ASP A 219 22.45 -8.87 8.67
CA ASP A 219 21.38 -8.59 9.61
C ASP A 219 20.57 -9.85 9.94
N GLU A 220 20.07 -9.91 11.16
CA GLU A 220 19.13 -10.94 11.60
C GLU A 220 17.68 -10.50 11.40
N ALA A 221 16.82 -11.43 11.00
CA ALA A 221 15.39 -11.29 10.90
C ALA A 221 14.70 -12.31 11.80
N VAL A 222 14.23 -11.85 12.96
CA VAL A 222 13.48 -12.67 13.91
C VAL A 222 12.02 -12.22 13.90
N PHE A 223 11.11 -13.12 13.56
CA PHE A 223 9.68 -12.82 13.48
C PHE A 223 8.82 -14.05 13.77
N LYS A 224 7.52 -13.85 13.95
CA LYS A 224 6.57 -14.92 14.27
C LYS A 224 5.40 -14.91 13.29
N ILE A 225 5.08 -16.09 12.73
CA ILE A 225 3.92 -16.30 11.85
C ILE A 225 3.19 -17.54 12.36
N ASN A 226 1.87 -17.41 12.62
CA ASN A 226 1.02 -18.51 13.09
C ASN A 226 1.63 -19.29 14.27
N ASP A 227 2.11 -18.55 15.31
CA ASP A 227 2.79 -19.10 16.49
C ASP A 227 4.14 -19.79 16.27
N HIS A 228 4.61 -19.89 15.03
CA HIS A 228 5.94 -20.35 14.71
C HIS A 228 6.92 -19.18 14.66
N LYS A 229 8.05 -19.32 15.37
CA LYS A 229 9.13 -18.33 15.38
C LYS A 229 10.12 -18.69 14.29
N TYR A 230 10.51 -17.70 13.51
CA TYR A 230 11.51 -17.81 12.45
C TYR A 230 12.74 -16.98 12.83
N ASN A 231 13.90 -17.51 12.57
CA ASN A 231 15.17 -16.83 12.81
C ASN A 231 16.08 -17.01 11.59
N TYR A 232 16.25 -15.93 10.83
CA TYR A 232 17.05 -15.91 9.62
C TYR A 232 18.17 -14.88 9.70
N THR A 233 19.29 -15.16 9.02
CA THR A 233 20.36 -14.20 8.75
C THR A 233 20.43 -13.92 7.26
N ILE A 234 20.50 -12.65 6.86
CA ILE A 234 20.62 -12.23 5.45
C ILE A 234 22.04 -12.56 4.95
N LYS A 235 22.20 -13.49 4.03
CA LYS A 235 23.52 -13.86 3.48
C LYS A 235 23.89 -13.06 2.23
N THR A 236 22.99 -12.97 1.27
CA THR A 236 23.26 -12.24 0.02
C THR A 236 22.01 -11.53 -0.47
N ILE A 237 22.20 -10.44 -1.19
CA ILE A 237 21.14 -9.69 -1.85
C ILE A 237 21.57 -9.48 -3.31
N LYS A 238 20.75 -9.89 -4.28
CA LYS A 238 20.98 -9.75 -5.71
C LYS A 238 19.78 -9.09 -6.36
N ALA A 239 19.95 -8.47 -7.52
CA ALA A 239 18.84 -7.98 -8.33
C ALA A 239 18.05 -9.15 -8.92
N ALA A 240 16.72 -9.12 -8.83
CA ALA A 240 15.85 -10.06 -9.52
C ALA A 240 15.76 -9.71 -11.02
N LYS A 241 15.54 -10.72 -11.84
CA LYS A 241 15.18 -10.53 -13.26
C LYS A 241 13.65 -10.42 -13.33
N ILE A 242 13.14 -9.25 -13.59
CA ILE A 242 11.71 -8.94 -13.68
C ILE A 242 11.33 -8.42 -15.06
#